data_d61bfddfe111fe71a79b49e4daff989f
#
_entry.id   d61bfddfe111fe71a79b49e4daff989f
#
_cell.length_a   1.000
_cell.length_b   1.000
_cell.length_c   1.000
_cell.angle_alpha   90.00
_cell.angle_beta   90.00
_cell.angle_gamma   90.00
#
_symmetry.space_group_name_H-M   'P 1'
#
loop_
_entity.id
_entity.type
_entity.pdbx_description
1 polymer ?
#
loop_
_entity_poly.entity_id
_entity_poly.type
_entity_poly.pdbx_seq_one_letter_code
_entity_poly.pdbx_strand_id
1 'polypeptide(L)'
;LGGCLLIILLAADFFLPMRQLGSFFHIAMNGMAASEKIFKLLELPEPGNTDVENTYTDVKNVQTGAKKPCGDGDIICRDLHYSYEKDREILHGVNITVKKGSFTAIVGESGCGKSTLSAVLMGRNKGYTGSVTVGGTELSEIYEDSLMENITYISHNSFLFKGSVRDNLLMGAPDADDNKLWDALKKVKLDAFVREQQGLDTAVSEAGSNFSGGQRQRFSIARALLHDTPVYIFDEATSNIDVESENDIMELVAELSGTKTIILISHRLANVKNADCIYVLRSGELVESGTHKELVEKNGEFAGLWNAQQSLENFGKGDR
;
A
#
# COMPACT_ATOMS: atom_id res chain seq x y z
N LEU A 1 68.81 -15.96 -29.06
CA LEU A 1 67.34 -16.12 -29.24
C LEU A 1 66.68 -16.90 -28.08
N GLY A 2 67.28 -18.06 -27.63
CA GLY A 2 66.68 -18.88 -26.57
C GLY A 2 66.60 -18.20 -25.20
N GLY A 3 67.63 -17.39 -24.81
CA GLY A 3 67.57 -16.65 -23.54
C GLY A 3 66.50 -15.55 -23.47
N CYS A 4 66.24 -14.84 -24.60
CA CYS A 4 65.17 -13.81 -24.63
C CYS A 4 63.82 -14.47 -24.51
N LEU A 5 63.60 -15.60 -25.14
CA LEU A 5 62.30 -16.34 -25.06
C LEU A 5 62.04 -16.84 -23.64
N LEU A 6 63.07 -17.33 -22.96
CA LEU A 6 62.99 -17.81 -21.57
C LEU A 6 62.62 -16.65 -20.62
N ILE A 7 63.24 -15.47 -20.79
CA ILE A 7 62.93 -14.29 -19.97
C ILE A 7 61.47 -13.85 -20.17
N ILE A 8 60.96 -13.86 -21.40
CA ILE A 8 59.56 -13.46 -21.69
C ILE A 8 58.58 -14.46 -21.04
N LEU A 9 58.85 -15.77 -21.12
CA LEU A 9 58.00 -16.79 -20.50
C LEU A 9 58.03 -16.71 -18.97
N LEU A 10 59.21 -16.56 -18.36
CA LEU A 10 59.32 -16.41 -16.90
C LEU A 10 58.73 -15.10 -16.40
N ALA A 11 58.79 -14.01 -17.18
CA ALA A 11 58.17 -12.75 -16.81
C ALA A 11 56.64 -12.90 -16.73
N ALA A 12 55.98 -13.63 -17.66
CA ALA A 12 54.56 -13.91 -17.62
C ALA A 12 54.18 -14.66 -16.35
N ASP A 13 54.92 -15.72 -16.00
CA ASP A 13 54.66 -16.52 -14.79
C ASP A 13 54.91 -15.73 -13.49
N PHE A 14 55.83 -14.78 -13.49
CA PHE A 14 56.06 -13.89 -12.35
C PHE A 14 54.95 -12.89 -12.12
N PHE A 15 54.38 -12.31 -13.19
CA PHE A 15 53.31 -11.31 -13.08
C PHE A 15 51.92 -11.88 -12.86
N LEU A 16 51.67 -13.15 -13.23
CA LEU A 16 50.38 -13.80 -13.01
C LEU A 16 49.92 -13.81 -11.54
N PRO A 17 50.79 -14.22 -10.56
CA PRO A 17 50.41 -14.19 -9.14
C PRO A 17 50.13 -12.78 -8.63
N MET A 18 50.89 -11.77 -9.08
CA MET A 18 50.70 -10.37 -8.71
C MET A 18 49.33 -9.86 -9.19
N ARG A 19 48.94 -10.18 -10.42
CA ARG A 19 47.63 -9.84 -10.98
C ARG A 19 46.50 -10.55 -10.26
N GLN A 20 46.69 -11.82 -9.89
CA GLN A 20 45.73 -12.59 -9.10
C GLN A 20 45.55 -11.99 -7.70
N LEU A 21 46.62 -11.57 -7.04
CA LEU A 21 46.57 -10.92 -5.74
C LEU A 21 45.69 -9.64 -5.78
N GLY A 22 45.88 -8.82 -6.81
CA GLY A 22 45.02 -7.65 -7.02
C GLY A 22 43.54 -7.99 -7.19
N SER A 23 43.25 -9.05 -7.95
CA SER A 23 41.89 -9.54 -8.14
C SER A 23 41.28 -10.05 -6.83
N PHE A 24 42.02 -10.84 -6.05
CA PHE A 24 41.58 -11.34 -4.74
C PHE A 24 41.34 -10.19 -3.73
N PHE A 25 42.19 -9.15 -3.78
CA PHE A 25 41.98 -7.97 -2.94
C PHE A 25 40.60 -7.28 -3.24
N HIS A 26 40.24 -7.10 -4.52
CA HIS A 26 38.96 -6.54 -4.90
C HIS A 26 37.79 -7.44 -4.49
N ILE A 27 37.95 -8.78 -4.62
CA ILE A 27 36.91 -9.72 -4.17
C ILE A 27 36.71 -9.63 -2.66
N ALA A 28 37.83 -9.58 -1.90
CA ALA A 28 37.77 -9.46 -0.45
C ALA A 28 37.11 -8.14 0.00
N MET A 29 37.47 -7.01 -0.62
CA MET A 29 36.88 -5.71 -0.32
C MET A 29 35.36 -5.68 -0.62
N ASN A 30 34.93 -6.24 -1.75
CA ASN A 30 33.53 -6.37 -2.08
C ASN A 30 32.80 -7.31 -1.10
N GLY A 31 33.43 -8.40 -0.71
CA GLY A 31 32.89 -9.31 0.31
C GLY A 31 32.71 -8.64 1.67
N MET A 32 33.71 -7.85 2.11
CA MET A 32 33.63 -7.09 3.36
C MET A 32 32.49 -6.04 3.31
N ALA A 33 32.37 -5.29 2.21
CA ALA A 33 31.32 -4.30 2.05
C ALA A 33 29.91 -4.95 2.01
N ALA A 34 29.77 -6.11 1.38
CA ALA A 34 28.53 -6.87 1.39
C ALA A 34 28.21 -7.40 2.80
N SER A 35 29.22 -7.96 3.49
CA SER A 35 29.10 -8.46 4.86
C SER A 35 28.65 -7.34 5.83
N GLU A 36 29.26 -6.16 5.74
CA GLU A 36 28.89 -5.02 6.58
C GLU A 36 27.41 -4.61 6.40
N LYS A 37 26.91 -4.62 5.15
CA LYS A 37 25.51 -4.35 4.87
C LYS A 37 24.57 -5.42 5.44
N ILE A 38 24.99 -6.70 5.36
CA ILE A 38 24.21 -7.82 5.93
C ILE A 38 24.16 -7.71 7.45
N PHE A 39 25.30 -7.44 8.10
CA PHE A 39 25.32 -7.27 9.56
C PHE A 39 24.50 -6.08 10.01
N LYS A 40 24.57 -4.94 9.32
CA LYS A 40 23.69 -3.80 9.60
C LYS A 40 22.20 -4.16 9.48
N LEU A 41 21.82 -5.02 8.52
CA LEU A 41 20.45 -5.49 8.39
C LEU A 41 20.06 -6.44 9.52
N LEU A 42 20.96 -7.34 9.92
CA LEU A 42 20.72 -8.29 11.03
C LEU A 42 20.71 -7.62 12.40
N GLU A 43 21.39 -6.50 12.54
CA GLU A 43 21.45 -5.71 13.78
C GLU A 43 20.29 -4.70 13.89
N LEU A 44 19.43 -4.60 12.85
CA LEU A 44 18.22 -3.79 12.96
C LEU A 44 17.31 -4.36 14.06
N PRO A 45 16.77 -3.51 14.93
CA PRO A 45 15.83 -3.96 15.96
C PRO A 45 14.61 -4.61 15.31
N GLU A 46 14.15 -5.72 15.88
CA GLU A 46 12.95 -6.39 15.42
C GLU A 46 11.74 -5.44 15.50
N PRO A 47 10.89 -5.39 14.46
CA PRO A 47 9.66 -4.62 14.52
C PRO A 47 8.79 -5.16 15.66
N GLY A 48 8.55 -4.38 16.69
CA GLY A 48 7.73 -4.78 17.85
C GLY A 48 8.42 -4.72 19.21
N ASN A 49 9.74 -4.76 19.27
CA ASN A 49 10.53 -4.65 20.51
C ASN A 49 11.27 -3.30 20.56
N THR A 50 10.58 -2.20 20.37
CA THR A 50 11.23 -0.89 20.41
C THR A 50 11.10 -0.24 21.79
N ASP A 51 11.95 -0.68 22.74
CA ASP A 51 12.65 0.23 23.62
C ASP A 51 13.87 0.81 22.88
N VAL A 52 13.68 1.37 21.66
CA VAL A 52 14.73 2.06 20.95
C VAL A 52 14.62 3.53 21.29
N GLU A 53 15.56 4.00 22.11
CA GLU A 53 15.95 5.40 22.14
C GLU A 53 16.20 5.85 20.69
N ASN A 54 15.20 6.48 20.10
CA ASN A 54 15.32 7.13 18.80
C ASN A 54 16.30 8.30 18.93
N THR A 55 17.50 8.12 18.40
CA THR A 55 18.53 9.17 18.30
C THR A 55 18.18 10.23 17.24
N TYR A 56 16.92 10.29 16.80
CA TYR A 56 16.40 11.35 15.96
C TYR A 56 15.14 11.93 16.60
N THR A 57 15.32 13.12 17.14
CA THR A 57 14.36 14.07 17.68
C THR A 57 13.82 13.83 19.09
N ASP A 58 14.12 14.83 19.94
CA ASP A 58 13.38 15.19 21.14
C ASP A 58 11.86 15.31 20.87
N VAL A 59 11.15 14.18 20.89
CA VAL A 59 9.71 14.17 21.12
C VAL A 59 9.50 13.62 22.52
N LYS A 60 9.61 14.52 23.50
CA LYS A 60 9.10 14.30 24.84
C LYS A 60 7.60 14.10 24.73
N ASN A 61 7.15 12.94 25.10
CA ASN A 61 5.81 12.42 25.39
C ASN A 61 5.33 11.29 24.46
N VAL A 62 6.06 10.17 24.45
CA VAL A 62 5.40 8.88 24.24
C VAL A 62 5.16 8.30 25.63
N GLN A 63 3.93 8.40 26.10
CA GLN A 63 3.51 7.65 27.28
C GLN A 63 3.65 6.16 26.96
N THR A 64 4.52 5.47 27.66
CA THR A 64 4.62 4.01 27.68
C THR A 64 3.38 3.41 28.35
N GLY A 65 2.22 3.53 27.71
CA GLY A 65 1.01 2.83 28.07
C GLY A 65 1.10 1.37 27.54
N ALA A 66 0.58 0.41 28.30
CA ALA A 66 0.43 -0.95 27.79
C ALA A 66 -0.39 -0.92 26.50
N LYS A 67 0.15 -1.50 25.42
CA LYS A 67 -0.56 -1.60 24.12
C LYS A 67 -1.88 -2.34 24.31
N LYS A 68 -2.86 -2.04 23.46
CA LYS A 68 -4.24 -2.53 23.53
C LYS A 68 -4.64 -3.19 22.22
N PRO A 69 -5.66 -4.07 22.20
CA PRO A 69 -6.23 -4.54 20.96
C PRO A 69 -6.91 -3.39 20.21
N CYS A 70 -7.07 -3.57 18.90
CA CYS A 70 -7.83 -2.63 18.07
C CYS A 70 -9.28 -2.59 18.55
N GLY A 71 -9.82 -1.39 18.75
CA GLY A 71 -11.21 -1.19 19.12
C GLY A 71 -12.14 -1.39 17.92
N ASP A 72 -13.39 -1.80 18.19
CA ASP A 72 -14.44 -1.91 17.19
C ASP A 72 -15.26 -0.60 17.17
N GLY A 73 -15.20 0.17 16.10
CA GLY A 73 -15.90 1.44 15.99
C GLY A 73 -15.36 2.36 14.91
N ASP A 74 -15.64 3.65 15.08
CA ASP A 74 -15.23 4.70 14.14
C ASP A 74 -13.71 4.90 14.14
N ILE A 75 -13.18 5.32 12.99
CA ILE A 75 -11.81 5.82 12.87
C ILE A 75 -11.87 7.35 12.88
N ILE A 76 -11.18 7.97 13.82
CA ILE A 76 -11.25 9.42 14.02
C ILE A 76 -9.84 10.00 14.06
N CYS A 77 -9.57 10.94 13.17
CA CYS A 77 -8.37 11.80 13.24
C CYS A 77 -8.78 13.18 13.76
N ARG A 78 -8.03 13.70 14.71
CA ARG A 78 -8.21 15.05 15.29
C ARG A 78 -6.90 15.78 15.27
N ASP A 79 -6.92 16.93 14.60
CA ASP A 79 -5.74 17.82 14.49
C ASP A 79 -4.47 17.05 14.11
N LEU A 80 -4.62 16.18 13.09
CA LEU A 80 -3.55 15.29 12.66
C LEU A 80 -2.52 16.05 11.83
N HIS A 81 -1.27 16.08 12.35
CA HIS A 81 -0.12 16.63 11.67
C HIS A 81 0.93 15.54 11.42
N TYR A 82 1.59 15.58 10.26
CA TYR A 82 2.65 14.64 9.96
C TYR A 82 3.72 15.25 9.05
N SER A 83 4.98 14.96 9.37
CA SER A 83 6.16 15.36 8.60
C SER A 83 7.08 14.16 8.37
N TYR A 84 7.60 13.97 7.15
CA TYR A 84 8.68 13.00 6.91
C TYR A 84 10.04 13.50 7.39
N GLU A 85 10.25 14.82 7.33
CA GLU A 85 11.47 15.52 7.75
C GLU A 85 11.08 16.72 8.61
N LYS A 86 11.99 17.20 9.47
CA LYS A 86 11.70 18.27 10.44
C LYS A 86 11.09 19.54 9.84
N ASP A 87 11.44 19.86 8.59
CA ASP A 87 11.05 21.13 7.95
C ASP A 87 10.01 20.94 6.82
N ARG A 88 9.48 19.70 6.63
CA ARG A 88 8.52 19.42 5.58
C ARG A 88 7.28 18.72 6.13
N GLU A 89 6.37 19.50 6.62
CA GLU A 89 5.05 19.03 7.00
C GLU A 89 4.21 18.67 5.77
N ILE A 90 3.50 17.57 5.84
CA ILE A 90 2.66 17.03 4.75
C ILE A 90 1.19 17.04 5.12
N LEU A 91 0.86 16.81 6.39
CA LEU A 91 -0.52 16.89 6.89
C LEU A 91 -0.60 18.00 7.93
N HIS A 92 -1.55 18.90 7.73
CA HIS A 92 -1.69 20.15 8.48
C HIS A 92 -3.04 20.18 9.20
N GLY A 93 -3.12 19.57 10.40
CA GLY A 93 -4.32 19.63 11.25
C GLY A 93 -5.54 18.92 10.64
N VAL A 94 -5.34 17.74 10.03
CA VAL A 94 -6.41 17.00 9.35
C VAL A 94 -7.41 16.44 10.37
N ASN A 95 -8.70 16.73 10.14
CA ASN A 95 -9.82 16.27 10.97
C ASN A 95 -10.78 15.45 10.12
N ILE A 96 -10.82 14.12 10.30
CA ILE A 96 -11.72 13.21 9.59
C ILE A 96 -12.38 12.23 10.57
N THR A 97 -13.60 11.83 10.23
CA THR A 97 -14.32 10.77 10.94
C THR A 97 -14.86 9.77 9.93
N VAL A 98 -14.33 8.55 9.97
CA VAL A 98 -14.83 7.40 9.21
C VAL A 98 -15.75 6.60 10.12
N LYS A 99 -17.04 6.62 9.84
CA LYS A 99 -18.01 5.87 10.63
C LYS A 99 -17.91 4.37 10.36
N LYS A 100 -18.06 3.56 11.38
CA LYS A 100 -18.12 2.11 11.23
C LYS A 100 -19.20 1.71 10.22
N GLY A 101 -18.86 0.84 9.27
CA GLY A 101 -19.77 0.36 8.24
C GLY A 101 -20.07 1.38 7.14
N SER A 102 -19.44 2.56 7.13
CA SER A 102 -19.65 3.55 6.08
C SER A 102 -18.65 3.41 4.92
N PHE A 103 -19.05 3.93 3.78
CA PHE A 103 -18.17 4.16 2.63
C PHE A 103 -17.70 5.62 2.64
N THR A 104 -16.47 5.84 3.03
CA THR A 104 -15.82 7.16 3.06
C THR A 104 -14.83 7.28 1.91
N ALA A 105 -14.84 8.40 1.21
CA ALA A 105 -13.89 8.70 0.15
C ALA A 105 -12.94 9.84 0.55
N ILE A 106 -11.69 9.76 0.11
CA ILE A 106 -10.68 10.80 0.27
C ILE A 106 -10.17 11.16 -1.12
N VAL A 107 -10.35 12.41 -1.52
CA VAL A 107 -10.03 12.92 -2.85
C VAL A 107 -9.13 14.16 -2.78
N GLY A 108 -8.53 14.53 -3.88
CA GLY A 108 -7.68 15.70 -4.01
C GLY A 108 -6.60 15.50 -5.07
N GLU A 109 -5.87 16.55 -5.40
CA GLU A 109 -4.80 16.51 -6.38
C GLU A 109 -3.67 15.53 -6.01
N SER A 110 -2.85 15.15 -7.00
CA SER A 110 -1.66 14.32 -6.73
C SER A 110 -0.69 15.07 -5.82
N GLY A 111 -0.15 14.37 -4.82
CA GLY A 111 0.80 14.94 -3.86
C GLY A 111 0.17 15.76 -2.72
N CYS A 112 -1.17 15.85 -2.61
CA CYS A 112 -1.82 16.60 -1.53
C CYS A 112 -1.83 15.91 -0.15
N GLY A 113 -1.21 14.72 0.01
CA GLY A 113 -1.08 14.04 1.30
C GLY A 113 -1.97 12.80 1.50
N LYS A 114 -2.77 12.36 0.50
CA LYS A 114 -3.68 11.19 0.62
C LYS A 114 -2.96 9.90 1.04
N SER A 115 -1.88 9.54 0.34
CA SER A 115 -1.12 8.32 0.65
C SER A 115 -0.34 8.43 1.96
N THR A 116 0.00 9.64 2.40
CA THR A 116 0.56 9.89 3.73
C THR A 116 -0.50 9.64 4.81
N LEU A 117 -1.72 10.11 4.59
CA LEU A 117 -2.85 9.87 5.49
C LEU A 117 -3.17 8.37 5.60
N SER A 118 -3.24 7.64 4.47
CA SER A 118 -3.45 6.19 4.49
C SER A 118 -2.32 5.46 5.23
N ALA A 119 -1.07 5.88 5.04
CA ALA A 119 0.07 5.29 5.75
C ALA A 119 0.04 5.54 7.27
N VAL A 120 -0.48 6.70 7.72
CA VAL A 120 -0.74 6.95 9.14
C VAL A 120 -1.85 6.05 9.65
N LEU A 121 -2.99 5.95 8.95
CA LEU A 121 -4.13 5.10 9.34
C LEU A 121 -3.74 3.61 9.45
N MET A 122 -2.78 3.16 8.64
CA MET A 122 -2.21 1.82 8.70
C MET A 122 -1.15 1.63 9.79
N GLY A 123 -0.84 2.66 10.59
CA GLY A 123 0.21 2.60 11.60
C GLY A 123 1.63 2.49 11.04
N ARG A 124 1.81 2.66 9.71
CA ARG A 124 3.13 2.63 9.05
C ARG A 124 3.93 3.89 9.32
N ASN A 125 3.28 5.04 9.29
CA ASN A 125 3.87 6.33 9.59
C ASN A 125 3.63 6.65 11.06
N LYS A 126 4.67 6.44 11.88
CA LYS A 126 4.70 6.77 13.32
C LYS A 126 5.24 8.19 13.51
N GLY A 127 4.99 8.80 14.68
CA GLY A 127 5.51 10.15 15.00
C GLY A 127 4.64 11.29 14.49
N TYR A 128 3.39 11.04 14.15
CA TYR A 128 2.39 12.09 13.95
C TYR A 128 2.07 12.82 15.27
N THR A 129 1.55 14.04 15.18
CA THR A 129 0.96 14.76 16.31
C THR A 129 -0.54 14.92 16.12
N GLY A 130 -1.27 15.29 17.16
CA GLY A 130 -2.72 15.19 17.22
C GLY A 130 -3.16 13.82 17.74
N SER A 131 -4.33 13.34 17.33
CA SER A 131 -4.90 12.05 17.77
C SER A 131 -5.48 11.29 16.60
N VAL A 132 -5.18 9.98 16.55
CA VAL A 132 -5.81 9.03 15.62
C VAL A 132 -6.34 7.87 16.44
N THR A 133 -7.66 7.68 16.46
CA THR A 133 -8.27 6.58 17.21
C THR A 133 -8.99 5.62 16.28
N VAL A 134 -8.92 4.32 16.61
CA VAL A 134 -9.68 3.25 15.97
C VAL A 134 -10.55 2.59 17.03
N GLY A 135 -11.88 2.70 16.88
CA GLY A 135 -12.82 2.19 17.89
C GLY A 135 -12.58 2.77 19.29
N GLY A 136 -12.15 4.04 19.36
CA GLY A 136 -11.86 4.75 20.62
C GLY A 136 -10.50 4.46 21.24
N THR A 137 -9.69 3.56 20.66
CA THR A 137 -8.31 3.30 21.10
C THR A 137 -7.34 4.12 20.25
N GLU A 138 -6.40 4.82 20.90
CA GLU A 138 -5.37 5.60 20.18
C GLU A 138 -4.47 4.68 19.36
N LEU A 139 -4.24 5.01 18.10
CA LEU A 139 -3.50 4.18 17.13
C LEU A 139 -2.09 3.81 17.62
N SER A 140 -1.41 4.75 18.29
CA SER A 140 -0.08 4.53 18.86
C SER A 140 -0.07 3.49 20.00
N GLU A 141 -1.23 3.24 20.64
CA GLU A 141 -1.40 2.26 21.71
C GLU A 141 -1.87 0.88 21.21
N ILE A 142 -2.23 0.74 19.92
CA ILE A 142 -2.72 -0.52 19.36
C ILE A 142 -1.55 -1.46 19.04
N TYR A 143 -1.71 -2.75 19.35
CA TYR A 143 -0.80 -3.79 18.87
C TYR A 143 -0.81 -3.84 17.34
N GLU A 144 0.36 -3.95 16.73
CA GLU A 144 0.50 -3.98 15.27
C GLU A 144 -0.25 -5.17 14.65
N ASP A 145 -0.12 -6.35 15.26
CA ASP A 145 -0.84 -7.55 14.81
C ASP A 145 -2.36 -7.35 14.86
N SER A 146 -2.87 -6.76 15.95
CA SER A 146 -4.31 -6.47 16.08
C SER A 146 -4.77 -5.42 15.05
N LEU A 147 -3.93 -4.45 14.70
CA LEU A 147 -4.25 -3.49 13.64
C LEU A 147 -4.33 -4.19 12.28
N MET A 148 -3.38 -5.08 11.98
CA MET A 148 -3.37 -5.87 10.75
C MET A 148 -4.57 -6.82 10.63
N GLU A 149 -5.03 -7.41 11.74
CA GLU A 149 -6.23 -8.24 11.80
C GLU A 149 -7.53 -7.46 11.58
N ASN A 150 -7.51 -6.13 11.73
CA ASN A 150 -8.70 -5.28 11.63
C ASN A 150 -8.72 -4.38 10.40
N ILE A 151 -7.58 -4.08 9.79
CA ILE A 151 -7.49 -3.17 8.64
C ILE A 151 -6.71 -3.83 7.51
N THR A 152 -7.35 -3.99 6.35
CA THR A 152 -6.70 -4.46 5.12
C THR A 152 -6.47 -3.28 4.18
N TYR A 153 -5.24 -3.15 3.69
CA TYR A 153 -4.82 -2.13 2.75
C TYR A 153 -4.61 -2.70 1.34
N ILE A 154 -5.27 -2.11 0.37
CA ILE A 154 -5.22 -2.51 -1.03
C ILE A 154 -4.69 -1.33 -1.84
N SER A 155 -3.44 -1.43 -2.31
CA SER A 155 -2.79 -0.40 -3.11
C SER A 155 -2.98 -0.63 -4.61
N HIS A 156 -2.61 0.38 -5.41
CA HIS A 156 -2.51 0.25 -6.88
C HIS A 156 -1.43 -0.76 -7.32
N ASN A 157 -0.41 -1.01 -6.49
CA ASN A 157 0.65 -1.97 -6.74
C ASN A 157 0.24 -3.36 -6.25
N SER A 158 -0.50 -4.10 -7.06
CA SER A 158 -0.82 -5.50 -6.75
C SER A 158 0.35 -6.41 -7.11
N PHE A 159 0.91 -7.05 -6.09
CA PHE A 159 1.99 -8.01 -6.24
C PHE A 159 1.47 -9.44 -6.06
N LEU A 160 1.82 -10.30 -7.02
CA LEU A 160 1.59 -11.74 -6.94
C LEU A 160 2.92 -12.46 -6.85
N PHE A 161 3.00 -13.43 -5.95
CA PHE A 161 4.20 -14.22 -5.76
C PHE A 161 4.23 -15.37 -6.76
N LYS A 162 5.43 -15.74 -7.20
CA LYS A 162 5.65 -16.91 -8.04
C LYS A 162 5.16 -18.17 -7.31
N GLY A 163 4.35 -19.00 -8.00
CA GLY A 163 3.74 -20.20 -7.44
C GLY A 163 2.47 -20.54 -8.20
N SER A 164 1.40 -20.83 -7.49
CA SER A 164 0.06 -21.05 -8.05
C SER A 164 -0.92 -19.94 -7.62
N VAL A 165 -2.10 -19.89 -8.26
CA VAL A 165 -3.22 -19.05 -7.81
C VAL A 165 -3.60 -19.44 -6.38
N ARG A 166 -3.66 -20.73 -6.06
CA ARG A 166 -3.91 -21.25 -4.70
C ARG A 166 -2.94 -20.66 -3.69
N ASP A 167 -1.63 -20.77 -3.94
CA ASP A 167 -0.60 -20.28 -3.01
C ASP A 167 -0.78 -18.79 -2.73
N ASN A 168 -1.08 -17.99 -3.76
CA ASN A 168 -1.32 -16.57 -3.62
C ASN A 168 -2.58 -16.24 -2.81
N LEU A 169 -3.66 -16.99 -2.99
CA LEU A 169 -4.91 -16.78 -2.26
C LEU A 169 -4.79 -17.20 -0.79
N LEU A 170 -4.12 -18.32 -0.52
CA LEU A 170 -3.88 -18.82 0.85
C LEU A 170 -3.04 -17.87 1.70
N MET A 171 -2.31 -16.91 1.11
CA MET A 171 -1.65 -15.84 1.88
C MET A 171 -2.64 -14.95 2.64
N GLY A 172 -3.89 -14.83 2.15
CA GLY A 172 -4.94 -14.09 2.85
C GLY A 172 -5.63 -14.90 3.95
N ALA A 173 -5.72 -16.22 3.75
CA ALA A 173 -6.34 -17.14 4.70
C ALA A 173 -5.68 -18.54 4.56
N PRO A 174 -4.63 -18.84 5.34
CA PRO A 174 -3.88 -20.10 5.21
C PRO A 174 -4.70 -21.36 5.36
N ASP A 175 -5.77 -21.31 6.16
CA ASP A 175 -6.66 -22.44 6.47
C ASP A 175 -7.94 -22.46 5.59
N ALA A 176 -8.01 -21.64 4.53
CA ALA A 176 -9.17 -21.61 3.67
C ALA A 176 -9.28 -22.89 2.81
N ASP A 177 -10.47 -23.47 2.75
CA ASP A 177 -10.77 -24.55 1.83
C ASP A 177 -10.97 -24.03 0.38
N ASP A 178 -10.99 -24.97 -0.58
CA ASP A 178 -11.15 -24.62 -2.01
C ASP A 178 -12.45 -23.86 -2.27
N ASN A 179 -13.53 -24.14 -1.55
CA ASN A 179 -14.80 -23.45 -1.74
C ASN A 179 -14.66 -21.95 -1.43
N LYS A 180 -14.01 -21.61 -0.31
CA LYS A 180 -13.73 -20.21 0.06
C LYS A 180 -12.85 -19.51 -0.97
N LEU A 181 -11.84 -20.21 -1.52
CA LEU A 181 -10.99 -19.66 -2.57
C LEU A 181 -11.79 -19.36 -3.84
N TRP A 182 -12.67 -20.28 -4.26
CA TRP A 182 -13.54 -20.08 -5.40
C TRP A 182 -14.58 -18.98 -5.18
N ASP A 183 -15.15 -18.86 -3.98
CA ASP A 183 -16.07 -17.80 -3.62
C ASP A 183 -15.39 -16.42 -3.69
N ALA A 184 -14.15 -16.31 -3.20
CA ALA A 184 -13.38 -15.08 -3.32
C ALA A 184 -13.09 -14.73 -4.79
N LEU A 185 -12.70 -15.69 -5.61
CA LEU A 185 -12.49 -15.49 -7.06
C LEU A 185 -13.77 -15.06 -7.78
N LYS A 186 -14.92 -15.64 -7.39
CA LYS A 186 -16.21 -15.27 -7.94
C LYS A 186 -16.59 -13.83 -7.62
N LYS A 187 -16.38 -13.39 -6.39
CA LYS A 187 -16.65 -11.99 -5.98
C LYS A 187 -15.84 -10.98 -6.79
N VAL A 188 -14.62 -11.33 -7.19
CA VAL A 188 -13.79 -10.47 -8.04
C VAL A 188 -13.91 -10.79 -9.53
N LYS A 189 -14.87 -11.62 -9.94
CA LYS A 189 -15.14 -12.03 -11.34
C LYS A 189 -13.92 -12.62 -12.05
N LEU A 190 -13.12 -13.43 -11.34
CA LEU A 190 -11.97 -14.17 -11.89
C LEU A 190 -12.18 -15.67 -11.96
N ASP A 191 -13.28 -16.20 -11.42
CA ASP A 191 -13.53 -17.63 -11.33
C ASP A 191 -13.61 -18.31 -12.72
N ALA A 192 -14.31 -17.70 -13.68
CA ALA A 192 -14.40 -18.22 -15.05
C ALA A 192 -13.01 -18.26 -15.70
N PHE A 193 -12.26 -17.17 -15.63
CA PHE A 193 -10.90 -17.08 -16.17
C PHE A 193 -9.98 -18.15 -15.58
N VAL A 194 -9.98 -18.32 -14.24
CA VAL A 194 -9.13 -19.31 -13.57
C VAL A 194 -9.53 -20.75 -13.92
N ARG A 195 -10.85 -21.04 -14.11
CA ARG A 195 -11.35 -22.36 -14.54
C ARG A 195 -10.93 -22.73 -15.96
N GLU A 196 -10.86 -21.75 -16.86
CA GLU A 196 -10.40 -21.94 -18.25
C GLU A 196 -8.91 -22.28 -18.35
N GLN A 197 -8.14 -21.96 -17.30
CA GLN A 197 -6.73 -22.33 -17.19
C GLN A 197 -6.59 -23.69 -16.48
N GLN A 198 -5.77 -23.79 -15.45
CA GLN A 198 -5.55 -25.01 -14.67
C GLN A 198 -6.27 -24.94 -13.30
N GLY A 199 -7.34 -24.16 -13.18
CA GLY A 199 -8.03 -23.94 -11.90
C GLY A 199 -7.14 -23.25 -10.88
N LEU A 200 -7.29 -23.61 -9.62
CA LEU A 200 -6.48 -23.03 -8.53
C LEU A 200 -4.98 -23.33 -8.67
N ASP A 201 -4.61 -24.35 -9.43
CA ASP A 201 -3.20 -24.72 -9.66
C ASP A 201 -2.59 -23.99 -10.87
N THR A 202 -3.32 -23.02 -11.44
CA THR A 202 -2.81 -22.14 -12.50
C THR A 202 -1.53 -21.46 -12.04
N ALA A 203 -0.46 -21.60 -12.82
CA ALA A 203 0.85 -21.07 -12.52
C ALA A 203 0.85 -19.52 -12.52
N VAL A 204 1.45 -18.93 -11.52
CA VAL A 204 1.72 -17.50 -11.37
C VAL A 204 3.21 -17.28 -11.61
N SER A 205 3.55 -16.51 -12.64
CA SER A 205 4.94 -16.12 -12.91
C SER A 205 5.39 -15.06 -11.91
N GLU A 206 6.70 -14.76 -11.89
CA GLU A 206 7.27 -13.74 -11.03
C GLU A 206 6.52 -12.40 -11.21
N ALA A 207 6.14 -11.78 -10.08
CA ALA A 207 5.31 -10.57 -10.02
C ALA A 207 3.96 -10.67 -10.78
N GLY A 208 3.49 -11.89 -11.09
CA GLY A 208 2.25 -12.09 -11.85
C GLY A 208 2.31 -11.59 -13.29
N SER A 209 3.51 -11.63 -13.92
CA SER A 209 3.74 -11.07 -15.26
C SER A 209 2.93 -11.73 -16.38
N ASN A 210 2.38 -12.91 -16.13
CA ASN A 210 1.48 -13.61 -17.03
C ASN A 210 0.01 -13.18 -16.95
N PHE A 211 -0.32 -12.23 -16.04
CA PHE A 211 -1.67 -11.68 -15.90
C PHE A 211 -1.71 -10.20 -16.30
N SER A 212 -2.88 -9.73 -16.74
CA SER A 212 -3.11 -8.30 -16.99
C SER A 212 -3.06 -7.49 -15.68
N GLY A 213 -2.92 -6.16 -15.77
CA GLY A 213 -2.96 -5.27 -14.61
C GLY A 213 -4.24 -5.42 -13.80
N GLY A 214 -5.40 -5.44 -14.49
CA GLY A 214 -6.70 -5.64 -13.87
C GLY A 214 -6.86 -7.02 -13.21
N GLN A 215 -6.34 -8.09 -13.84
CA GLN A 215 -6.35 -9.42 -13.23
C GLN A 215 -5.49 -9.46 -11.96
N ARG A 216 -4.26 -8.93 -11.99
CA ARG A 216 -3.42 -8.85 -10.78
C ARG A 216 -4.10 -8.10 -9.65
N GLN A 217 -4.73 -6.97 -9.96
CA GLN A 217 -5.45 -6.17 -8.98
C GLN A 217 -6.62 -6.96 -8.37
N ARG A 218 -7.43 -7.62 -9.20
CA ARG A 218 -8.54 -8.46 -8.73
C ARG A 218 -8.06 -9.66 -7.90
N PHE A 219 -6.94 -10.31 -8.23
CA PHE A 219 -6.33 -11.33 -7.37
C PHE A 219 -5.90 -10.77 -6.01
N SER A 220 -5.31 -9.57 -5.99
CA SER A 220 -4.95 -8.88 -4.73
C SER A 220 -6.18 -8.60 -3.86
N ILE A 221 -7.29 -8.19 -4.49
CA ILE A 221 -8.56 -7.96 -3.79
C ILE A 221 -9.16 -9.29 -3.31
N ALA A 222 -9.12 -10.37 -4.09
CA ALA A 222 -9.58 -11.68 -3.65
C ALA A 222 -8.83 -12.16 -2.39
N ARG A 223 -7.52 -11.94 -2.34
CA ARG A 223 -6.70 -12.21 -1.16
C ARG A 223 -7.12 -11.35 0.04
N ALA A 224 -7.41 -10.07 -0.18
CA ALA A 224 -7.92 -9.17 0.84
C ALA A 224 -9.30 -9.62 1.38
N LEU A 225 -10.20 -10.10 0.50
CA LEU A 225 -11.51 -10.63 0.90
C LEU A 225 -11.39 -11.91 1.73
N LEU A 226 -10.39 -12.76 1.46
CA LEU A 226 -10.13 -13.96 2.23
C LEU A 226 -9.61 -13.64 3.64
N HIS A 227 -8.87 -12.54 3.79
CA HIS A 227 -8.43 -12.03 5.10
C HIS A 227 -9.60 -11.49 5.93
N ASP A 228 -10.67 -11.02 5.29
CA ASP A 228 -11.99 -10.68 5.84
C ASP A 228 -11.98 -9.71 7.03
N THR A 229 -11.18 -8.66 6.97
CA THR A 229 -11.09 -7.63 8.02
C THR A 229 -12.35 -6.73 8.07
N PRO A 230 -12.64 -6.07 9.22
CA PRO A 230 -13.73 -5.09 9.34
C PRO A 230 -13.56 -3.83 8.49
N VAL A 231 -12.29 -3.41 8.23
CA VAL A 231 -11.95 -2.17 7.54
C VAL A 231 -11.11 -2.47 6.31
N TYR A 232 -11.49 -1.86 5.18
CA TYR A 232 -10.74 -1.90 3.93
C TYR A 232 -10.32 -0.49 3.51
N ILE A 233 -9.03 -0.30 3.24
CA ILE A 233 -8.49 0.93 2.65
C ILE A 233 -8.07 0.63 1.22
N PHE A 234 -8.78 1.18 0.25
CA PHE A 234 -8.44 1.13 -1.18
C PHE A 234 -7.66 2.40 -1.53
N ASP A 235 -6.36 2.29 -1.75
CA ASP A 235 -5.51 3.42 -2.11
C ASP A 235 -5.15 3.36 -3.59
N GLU A 236 -5.87 4.14 -4.39
CA GLU A 236 -5.75 4.19 -5.84
C GLU A 236 -5.83 2.79 -6.50
N ALA A 237 -6.59 1.89 -5.90
CA ALA A 237 -6.67 0.48 -6.28
C ALA A 237 -7.25 0.22 -7.68
N THR A 238 -7.84 1.23 -8.31
CA THR A 238 -8.35 1.18 -9.68
C THR A 238 -7.48 1.95 -10.69
N SER A 239 -6.31 2.43 -10.27
CA SER A 239 -5.38 3.13 -11.14
C SER A 239 -4.70 2.17 -12.12
N ASN A 240 -4.52 2.63 -13.37
CA ASN A 240 -3.78 1.91 -14.41
C ASN A 240 -4.38 0.53 -14.80
N ILE A 241 -5.68 0.35 -14.62
CA ILE A 241 -6.43 -0.82 -15.10
C ILE A 241 -7.46 -0.38 -16.15
N ASP A 242 -7.96 -1.34 -16.92
CA ASP A 242 -9.02 -1.11 -17.90
C ASP A 242 -10.36 -0.76 -17.21
N VAL A 243 -11.25 -0.10 -17.98
CA VAL A 243 -12.53 0.40 -17.46
C VAL A 243 -13.43 -0.73 -16.97
N GLU A 244 -13.40 -1.89 -17.60
CA GLU A 244 -14.21 -3.04 -17.21
C GLU A 244 -13.76 -3.56 -15.83
N SER A 245 -12.47 -3.78 -15.64
CA SER A 245 -11.90 -4.17 -14.36
C SER A 245 -12.15 -3.14 -13.26
N GLU A 246 -12.12 -1.85 -13.59
CA GLU A 246 -12.45 -0.78 -12.64
C GLU A 246 -13.90 -0.85 -12.19
N ASN A 247 -14.85 -1.00 -13.13
CA ASN A 247 -16.27 -1.13 -12.81
C ASN A 247 -16.53 -2.35 -11.92
N ASP A 248 -15.92 -3.50 -12.23
CA ASP A 248 -16.03 -4.71 -11.42
C ASP A 248 -15.58 -4.49 -9.96
N ILE A 249 -14.47 -3.77 -9.78
CA ILE A 249 -13.96 -3.44 -8.45
C ILE A 249 -14.91 -2.46 -7.73
N MET A 250 -15.45 -1.47 -8.42
CA MET A 250 -16.37 -0.52 -7.82
C MET A 250 -17.74 -1.13 -7.47
N GLU A 251 -18.22 -2.10 -8.24
CA GLU A 251 -19.40 -2.90 -7.87
C GLU A 251 -19.12 -3.68 -6.56
N LEU A 252 -17.98 -4.33 -6.45
CA LEU A 252 -17.58 -5.03 -5.24
C LEU A 252 -17.46 -4.08 -4.03
N VAL A 253 -16.88 -2.89 -4.21
CA VAL A 253 -16.80 -1.86 -3.15
C VAL A 253 -18.21 -1.48 -2.67
N ALA A 254 -19.16 -1.33 -3.61
CA ALA A 254 -20.55 -1.03 -3.26
C ALA A 254 -21.25 -2.19 -2.52
N GLU A 255 -20.97 -3.45 -2.88
CA GLU A 255 -21.50 -4.64 -2.19
C GLU A 255 -20.94 -4.78 -0.76
N LEU A 256 -19.68 -4.41 -0.54
CA LEU A 256 -19.03 -4.45 0.77
C LEU A 256 -19.52 -3.31 1.68
N SER A 257 -19.94 -2.20 1.11
CA SER A 257 -20.48 -1.04 1.84
C SER A 257 -21.69 -1.44 2.69
N GLY A 258 -21.77 -0.90 3.91
CA GLY A 258 -22.81 -1.25 4.87
C GLY A 258 -22.51 -2.48 5.75
N THR A 259 -21.66 -3.41 5.28
CA THR A 259 -21.19 -4.55 6.08
C THR A 259 -19.77 -4.35 6.57
N LYS A 260 -18.96 -3.64 5.81
CA LYS A 260 -17.56 -3.30 6.08
C LYS A 260 -17.38 -1.78 6.10
N THR A 261 -16.41 -1.31 6.83
CA THR A 261 -15.96 0.09 6.77
C THR A 261 -15.00 0.24 5.59
N ILE A 262 -15.30 1.15 4.68
CA ILE A 262 -14.52 1.35 3.46
C ILE A 262 -13.96 2.76 3.42
N ILE A 263 -12.65 2.86 3.20
CA ILE A 263 -11.96 4.09 2.88
C ILE A 263 -11.43 3.96 1.45
N LEU A 264 -11.94 4.77 0.53
CA LEU A 264 -11.49 4.82 -0.85
C LEU A 264 -10.69 6.10 -1.11
N ILE A 265 -9.43 5.96 -1.41
CA ILE A 265 -8.58 7.05 -1.90
C ILE A 265 -8.56 6.97 -3.41
N SER A 266 -9.05 8.00 -4.08
CA SER A 266 -9.16 8.02 -5.54
C SER A 266 -8.89 9.42 -6.08
N HIS A 267 -8.22 9.47 -7.23
CA HIS A 267 -8.16 10.65 -8.07
C HIS A 267 -9.29 10.67 -9.13
N ARG A 268 -10.02 9.55 -9.31
CA ARG A 268 -11.20 9.46 -10.19
C ARG A 268 -12.46 9.73 -9.40
N LEU A 269 -13.05 10.90 -9.63
CA LEU A 269 -14.21 11.34 -8.86
C LEU A 269 -15.51 10.58 -9.21
N ALA A 270 -15.58 9.94 -10.37
CA ALA A 270 -16.67 9.05 -10.72
C ALA A 270 -16.84 7.91 -9.70
N ASN A 271 -15.76 7.41 -9.12
CA ASN A 271 -15.74 6.29 -8.18
C ASN A 271 -16.24 6.67 -6.77
N VAL A 272 -16.30 7.96 -6.44
CA VAL A 272 -16.69 8.41 -5.10
C VAL A 272 -18.13 8.94 -5.03
N LYS A 273 -18.86 8.85 -6.13
CA LYS A 273 -20.23 9.39 -6.23
C LYS A 273 -21.20 8.82 -5.20
N ASN A 274 -21.02 7.56 -4.84
CA ASN A 274 -21.87 6.83 -3.90
C ASN A 274 -21.29 6.78 -2.48
N ALA A 275 -20.23 7.53 -2.19
CA ALA A 275 -19.69 7.60 -0.85
C ALA A 275 -20.63 8.34 0.12
N ASP A 276 -20.76 7.83 1.35
CA ASP A 276 -21.54 8.46 2.41
C ASP A 276 -20.92 9.80 2.84
N CYS A 277 -19.60 9.90 2.78
CA CYS A 277 -18.85 11.13 3.04
C CYS A 277 -17.62 11.19 2.15
N ILE A 278 -17.38 12.34 1.55
CA ILE A 278 -16.19 12.65 0.76
C ILE A 278 -15.39 13.72 1.51
N TYR A 279 -14.12 13.47 1.73
CA TYR A 279 -13.16 14.42 2.26
C TYR A 279 -12.24 14.91 1.15
N VAL A 280 -12.15 16.22 0.96
CA VAL A 280 -11.32 16.85 -0.07
C VAL A 280 -10.06 17.40 0.57
N LEU A 281 -8.92 16.81 0.20
CA LEU A 281 -7.60 17.28 0.65
C LEU A 281 -6.98 18.19 -0.41
N ARG A 282 -6.38 19.29 0.06
CA ARG A 282 -5.54 20.18 -0.73
C ARG A 282 -4.33 20.61 0.09
N SER A 283 -3.13 20.35 -0.43
CA SER A 283 -1.85 20.73 0.22
C SER A 283 -1.77 20.33 1.71
N GLY A 284 -2.21 19.12 2.05
CA GLY A 284 -2.16 18.60 3.43
C GLY A 284 -3.31 19.03 4.35
N GLU A 285 -4.21 19.86 3.89
CA GLU A 285 -5.36 20.35 4.66
C GLU A 285 -6.67 19.76 4.16
N LEU A 286 -7.62 19.56 5.07
CA LEU A 286 -9.01 19.26 4.72
C LEU A 286 -9.74 20.54 4.36
N VAL A 287 -10.09 20.73 3.09
CA VAL A 287 -10.74 21.97 2.61
C VAL A 287 -12.25 21.84 2.51
N GLU A 288 -12.78 20.64 2.21
CA GLU A 288 -14.21 20.39 2.08
C GLU A 288 -14.56 18.99 2.56
N SER A 289 -15.78 18.82 3.04
CA SER A 289 -16.37 17.52 3.34
C SER A 289 -17.88 17.54 3.13
N GLY A 290 -18.45 16.39 2.76
CA GLY A 290 -19.88 16.20 2.53
C GLY A 290 -20.18 15.08 1.55
N THR A 291 -21.43 14.91 1.18
CA THR A 291 -21.84 14.00 0.10
C THR A 291 -21.47 14.57 -1.26
N HIS A 292 -21.43 13.72 -2.28
CA HIS A 292 -21.18 14.17 -3.66
C HIS A 292 -22.12 15.33 -4.07
N LYS A 293 -23.41 15.21 -3.77
CA LYS A 293 -24.41 16.23 -4.13
C LYS A 293 -24.11 17.56 -3.44
N GLU A 294 -23.88 17.55 -2.13
CA GLU A 294 -23.58 18.76 -1.35
C GLU A 294 -22.31 19.46 -1.85
N LEU A 295 -21.25 18.69 -2.18
CA LEU A 295 -20.00 19.24 -2.64
C LEU A 295 -20.09 19.84 -4.05
N VAL A 296 -20.89 19.24 -4.95
CA VAL A 296 -21.15 19.80 -6.27
C VAL A 296 -21.96 21.09 -6.16
N GLU A 297 -22.99 21.12 -5.29
CA GLU A 297 -23.84 22.31 -5.07
C GLU A 297 -23.06 23.47 -4.42
N LYS A 298 -22.07 23.18 -3.56
CA LYS A 298 -21.19 24.22 -2.97
C LYS A 298 -20.35 24.96 -4.00
N ASN A 299 -20.12 24.35 -5.17
CA ASN A 299 -19.29 24.91 -6.26
C ASN A 299 -17.88 25.33 -5.81
N GLY A 300 -17.28 24.55 -4.89
CA GLY A 300 -15.96 24.77 -4.33
C GLY A 300 -14.86 23.94 -5.02
N GLU A 301 -13.86 23.51 -4.25
CA GLU A 301 -12.70 22.73 -4.75
C GLU A 301 -13.14 21.41 -5.39
N PHE A 302 -14.04 20.66 -4.75
CA PHE A 302 -14.56 19.41 -5.29
C PHE A 302 -15.26 19.62 -6.64
N ALA A 303 -16.13 20.63 -6.74
CA ALA A 303 -16.85 20.93 -7.98
C ALA A 303 -15.88 21.34 -9.10
N GLY A 304 -14.83 22.08 -8.78
CA GLY A 304 -13.75 22.40 -9.72
C GLY A 304 -13.07 21.16 -10.29
N LEU A 305 -12.64 20.24 -9.41
CA LEU A 305 -12.03 18.97 -9.79
C LEU A 305 -12.98 18.11 -10.61
N TRP A 306 -14.27 18.03 -10.20
CA TRP A 306 -15.30 17.28 -10.89
C TRP A 306 -15.52 17.78 -12.32
N ASN A 307 -15.70 19.08 -12.49
CA ASN A 307 -15.93 19.68 -13.80
C ASN A 307 -14.72 19.52 -14.73
N ALA A 308 -13.51 19.62 -14.19
CA ALA A 308 -12.29 19.38 -14.95
C ALA A 308 -12.22 17.94 -15.47
N GLN A 309 -12.53 16.93 -14.64
CA GLN A 309 -12.54 15.52 -15.05
C GLN A 309 -13.64 15.24 -16.08
N GLN A 310 -14.85 15.74 -15.87
CA GLN A 310 -15.96 15.58 -16.81
C GLN A 310 -15.64 16.19 -18.19
N SER A 311 -14.95 17.33 -18.22
CA SER A 311 -14.52 17.96 -19.46
C SER A 311 -13.54 17.08 -20.22
N LEU A 312 -12.55 16.50 -19.54
CA LEU A 312 -11.57 15.59 -20.14
C LEU A 312 -12.22 14.30 -20.70
N GLU A 313 -13.17 13.71 -19.95
CA GLU A 313 -13.88 12.50 -20.40
C GLU A 313 -14.77 12.78 -21.62
N ASN A 314 -15.37 13.96 -21.71
CA ASN A 314 -16.19 14.36 -22.84
C ASN A 314 -15.36 14.66 -24.09
N PHE A 315 -14.16 15.26 -23.96
CA PHE A 315 -13.22 15.44 -25.07
C PHE A 315 -12.77 14.10 -25.66
N GLY A 316 -12.51 13.10 -24.84
CA GLY A 316 -12.11 11.76 -25.32
C GLY A 316 -13.24 10.95 -26.01
N LYS A 317 -14.50 11.37 -25.89
CA LYS A 317 -15.66 10.75 -26.55
C LYS A 317 -16.07 11.43 -27.86
N GLY A 318 -15.56 12.63 -28.14
CA GLY A 318 -15.92 13.42 -29.32
C GLY A 318 -15.18 13.07 -30.61
N ASP A 319 -14.14 12.22 -30.54
CA ASP A 319 -13.30 11.82 -31.69
C ASP A 319 -13.45 10.33 -32.09
N ARG A 320 -14.60 9.71 -31.83
CA ARG A 320 -14.90 8.37 -32.33
C ARG A 320 -16.17 8.32 -33.13
#